data_05da001241c141f71da91b9b9fb95c63
#
_entry.id   05da001241c141f71da91b9b9fb95c63
#
_cell.length_a   1.000
_cell.length_b   1.000
_cell.length_c   1.000
_cell.angle_alpha   90.00
_cell.angle_beta   90.00
_cell.angle_gamma   90.00
#
_symmetry.space_group_name_H-M   'P 1'
#
loop_
_entity.id
_entity.type
_entity.pdbx_description
1 polymer ?
#
loop_
_entity_poly.entity_id
_entity_poly.type
_entity_poly.pdbx_seq_one_letter_code
_entity_poly.pdbx_strand_id
1 'polypeptide(L)'
;VNFLDKLNNAVECNQSLLCVGLDPNPEILPARYSSMKTNRGLLAGLDEWLQYLIAQTKDLVCAYKPTLEFYRALGPPGLELLRKTLASIPIHIPIILDAKHGDLETATVFAGTAFLNGRVDAVTLIPYAGQDQVAPFLVYLEKAVFILCTTANPSAAVVQEYPTLESPLYLQIAKEAKTWGTPEQLAFEVGAAAPEVLARIRKIAPERIILAPTIWANDSNLAQILAAGLTTSGDGLILPVPQNLLNSEDPAESIKVLREVINHERHQIVSGNPACSVWMSNVCFLDKQSYRNLILQLYDIGCITFGDHIQASGATLPYDIDLRKIISTPQIFHQILSAYADILKDLEFDRIAGIPYGSLPIATGLALRLGCPMIFPRKEVKSYAGRRLIEGNYREGETVVVIDDILFTGKSVMEGAEKLKSVGLKVHDLVVFIDPQKGVKDRLRENGYCGHAVLTISEIAETLHDAGRLTEEQFKALAEEKNLSAQHIQN
;
A
#
# COMPACT_ATOMS: atom_id res chain seq x y z
N VAL A 1 7.66 11.46 4.71
CA VAL A 1 7.69 9.98 4.68
C VAL A 1 6.43 9.53 5.37
N ASN A 2 5.53 8.83 4.67
CA ASN A 2 4.32 8.30 5.26
C ASN A 2 4.61 7.08 6.15
N PHE A 3 3.59 6.62 6.89
CA PHE A 3 3.73 5.48 7.82
C PHE A 3 4.19 4.20 7.10
N LEU A 4 3.60 3.88 5.94
CA LEU A 4 3.91 2.65 5.20
C LEU A 4 5.37 2.64 4.71
N ASP A 5 5.85 3.74 4.14
CA ASP A 5 7.24 3.87 3.72
C ASP A 5 8.20 3.73 4.90
N LYS A 6 7.86 4.36 6.04
CA LYS A 6 8.66 4.26 7.27
C LYS A 6 8.69 2.83 7.81
N LEU A 7 7.56 2.13 7.76
CA LEU A 7 7.46 0.73 8.17
C LEU A 7 8.27 -0.18 7.24
N ASN A 8 8.12 -0.04 5.93
CA ASN A 8 8.85 -0.83 4.95
C ASN A 8 10.37 -0.63 5.10
N ASN A 9 10.82 0.61 5.24
CA ASN A 9 12.23 0.90 5.51
C ASN A 9 12.74 0.23 6.79
N ALA A 10 11.95 0.23 7.87
CA ALA A 10 12.31 -0.44 9.12
C ALA A 10 12.33 -1.97 8.96
N VAL A 11 11.39 -2.55 8.21
CA VAL A 11 11.37 -3.98 7.86
C VAL A 11 12.62 -4.35 7.08
N GLU A 12 12.99 -3.56 6.08
CA GLU A 12 14.18 -3.81 5.25
C GLU A 12 15.49 -3.65 6.04
N CYS A 13 15.65 -2.54 6.77
CA CYS A 13 16.88 -2.29 7.53
C CYS A 13 17.11 -3.34 8.63
N ASN A 14 16.06 -3.69 9.37
CA ASN A 14 16.17 -4.60 10.51
C ASN A 14 15.87 -6.07 10.13
N GLN A 15 15.49 -6.32 8.87
CA GLN A 15 15.08 -7.65 8.37
C GLN A 15 14.10 -8.32 9.33
N SER A 16 13.04 -7.59 9.73
CA SER A 16 12.15 -8.01 10.81
C SER A 16 10.70 -7.61 10.56
N LEU A 17 9.77 -8.51 10.86
CA LEU A 17 8.33 -8.26 10.94
C LEU A 17 7.87 -8.09 12.41
N LEU A 18 8.80 -8.09 13.35
CA LEU A 18 8.50 -8.01 14.77
C LEU A 18 8.23 -6.59 15.24
N CYS A 19 7.27 -6.42 16.15
CA CYS A 19 7.12 -5.18 16.90
C CYS A 19 7.20 -5.48 18.41
N VAL A 20 7.71 -4.51 19.19
CA VAL A 20 7.79 -4.63 20.63
C VAL A 20 6.70 -3.77 21.31
N GLY A 21 5.93 -4.42 22.19
CA GLY A 21 5.04 -3.74 23.13
C GLY A 21 5.85 -2.98 24.18
N LEU A 22 5.54 -1.70 24.38
CA LEU A 22 6.16 -0.88 25.43
C LEU A 22 5.09 -0.56 26.48
N ASP A 23 4.77 -1.57 27.29
CA ASP A 23 3.63 -1.54 28.21
C ASP A 23 4.14 -1.47 29.67
N PRO A 24 4.01 -0.32 30.36
CA PRO A 24 4.47 -0.14 31.73
C PRO A 24 3.53 -0.83 32.74
N ASN A 25 3.43 -2.17 32.65
CA ASN A 25 2.63 -2.97 33.56
C ASN A 25 3.47 -3.41 34.76
N PRO A 26 3.15 -2.97 35.99
CA PRO A 26 3.87 -3.35 37.21
C PRO A 26 3.88 -4.86 37.47
N GLU A 27 2.85 -5.59 37.03
CA GLU A 27 2.70 -7.05 37.29
C GLU A 27 3.70 -7.89 36.51
N ILE A 28 4.18 -7.40 35.37
CA ILE A 28 5.12 -8.12 34.49
C ILE A 28 6.53 -7.53 34.53
N LEU A 29 6.76 -6.52 35.38
CA LEU A 29 8.06 -5.87 35.52
C LEU A 29 9.10 -6.85 36.07
N PRO A 30 10.24 -7.08 35.37
CA PRO A 30 11.28 -7.97 35.85
C PRO A 30 11.79 -7.59 37.26
N ALA A 31 12.09 -8.60 38.11
CA ALA A 31 12.45 -8.41 39.52
C ALA A 31 13.58 -7.39 39.74
N ARG A 32 14.55 -7.30 38.83
CA ARG A 32 15.65 -6.33 38.87
C ARG A 32 15.21 -4.88 38.84
N TYR A 33 14.04 -4.60 38.29
CA TYR A 33 13.44 -3.24 38.20
C TYR A 33 12.32 -3.01 39.23
N SER A 34 11.82 -4.06 39.87
CA SER A 34 10.69 -3.99 40.80
C SER A 34 11.09 -3.76 42.26
N SER A 35 12.37 -3.57 42.56
CA SER A 35 12.92 -3.52 43.94
C SER A 35 12.51 -2.31 44.78
N MET A 36 11.86 -1.31 44.17
CA MET A 36 11.46 -0.11 44.91
C MET A 36 9.96 -0.11 45.27
N LYS A 37 9.65 -0.29 46.54
CA LYS A 37 8.28 -0.38 47.09
C LYS A 37 7.48 0.94 47.11
N THR A 38 7.99 2.04 46.59
CA THR A 38 7.30 3.32 46.52
C THR A 38 6.81 3.63 45.12
N ASN A 39 5.68 4.35 45.00
CA ASN A 39 5.16 4.76 43.66
C ASN A 39 6.21 5.50 42.82
N ARG A 40 7.07 6.30 43.43
CA ARG A 40 8.15 7.00 42.73
C ARG A 40 9.26 6.07 42.28
N GLY A 41 9.56 5.05 43.06
CA GLY A 41 10.52 4.00 42.71
C GLY A 41 9.99 3.09 41.61
N LEU A 42 8.70 2.77 41.64
CA LEU A 42 8.04 1.98 40.58
C LEU A 42 8.11 2.69 39.22
N LEU A 43 7.77 3.98 39.16
CA LEU A 43 7.85 4.75 37.92
C LEU A 43 9.29 4.84 37.37
N ALA A 44 10.28 4.98 38.24
CA ALA A 44 11.69 4.98 37.86
C ALA A 44 12.11 3.60 37.29
N GLY A 45 11.69 2.52 37.94
CA GLY A 45 11.96 1.15 37.45
C GLY A 45 11.29 0.86 36.12
N LEU A 46 10.05 1.32 35.91
CA LEU A 46 9.35 1.21 34.64
C LEU A 46 10.04 2.00 33.52
N ASP A 47 10.48 3.23 33.80
CA ASP A 47 11.23 4.06 32.85
C ASP A 47 12.55 3.37 32.46
N GLU A 48 13.32 2.89 33.42
CA GLU A 48 14.59 2.22 33.20
C GLU A 48 14.40 0.94 32.34
N TRP A 49 13.36 0.16 32.64
CA TRP A 49 13.04 -1.05 31.89
C TRP A 49 12.63 -0.75 30.44
N LEU A 50 11.77 0.25 30.21
CA LEU A 50 11.36 0.64 28.87
C LEU A 50 12.54 1.18 28.04
N GLN A 51 13.41 2.01 28.65
CA GLN A 51 14.65 2.47 28.00
C GLN A 51 15.59 1.31 27.65
N TYR A 52 15.75 0.34 28.57
CA TYR A 52 16.52 -0.87 28.32
C TYR A 52 15.96 -1.67 27.14
N LEU A 53 14.63 -1.93 27.11
CA LEU A 53 14.00 -2.63 25.99
C LEU A 53 14.25 -1.94 24.65
N ILE A 54 14.05 -0.63 24.58
CA ILE A 54 14.30 0.14 23.34
C ILE A 54 15.77 -0.01 22.91
N ALA A 55 16.70 0.14 23.86
CA ALA A 55 18.14 0.03 23.56
C ALA A 55 18.53 -1.35 23.01
N GLN A 56 17.93 -2.42 23.55
CA GLN A 56 18.21 -3.80 23.15
C GLN A 56 17.54 -4.24 21.84
N THR A 57 16.45 -3.57 21.45
CA THR A 57 15.60 -4.09 20.38
C THR A 57 15.51 -3.20 19.13
N LYS A 58 16.05 -1.98 19.17
CA LYS A 58 15.94 -0.98 18.08
C LYS A 58 16.44 -1.47 16.73
N ASP A 59 17.40 -2.39 16.70
CA ASP A 59 17.99 -2.94 15.48
C ASP A 59 17.37 -4.33 15.11
N LEU A 60 16.31 -4.73 15.83
CA LEU A 60 15.68 -6.06 15.70
C LEU A 60 14.19 -6.02 15.35
N VAL A 61 13.57 -4.84 15.38
CA VAL A 61 12.11 -4.69 15.21
C VAL A 61 11.75 -3.70 14.12
N CYS A 62 10.57 -3.88 13.51
CA CYS A 62 10.05 -2.96 12.49
C CYS A 62 9.18 -1.85 13.10
N ALA A 63 8.68 -2.00 14.33
CA ALA A 63 7.84 -1.00 14.99
C ALA A 63 7.87 -1.13 16.51
N TYR A 64 7.45 -0.08 17.21
CA TYR A 64 7.11 -0.12 18.63
C TYR A 64 5.62 0.13 18.83
N LYS A 65 5.02 -0.59 19.78
CA LYS A 65 3.58 -0.53 20.07
C LYS A 65 3.31 -0.28 21.56
N PRO A 66 3.38 0.98 22.05
CA PRO A 66 2.96 1.30 23.40
C PRO A 66 1.44 1.26 23.54
N THR A 67 0.92 0.63 24.62
CA THR A 67 -0.51 0.58 24.94
C THR A 67 -0.88 1.72 25.88
N LEU A 68 -1.66 2.68 25.39
CA LEU A 68 -2.00 3.93 26.06
C LEU A 68 -2.60 3.73 27.45
N GLU A 69 -3.46 2.74 27.61
CA GLU A 69 -4.19 2.53 28.87
C GLU A 69 -3.27 2.12 30.05
N PHE A 70 -2.16 1.44 29.81
CA PHE A 70 -1.18 1.18 30.88
C PHE A 70 -0.55 2.47 31.39
N TYR A 71 -0.28 3.43 30.53
CA TYR A 71 0.25 4.74 30.94
C TYR A 71 -0.82 5.59 31.64
N ARG A 72 -2.07 5.56 31.16
CA ARG A 72 -3.20 6.24 31.79
C ARG A 72 -3.49 5.71 33.19
N ALA A 73 -3.37 4.42 33.41
CA ALA A 73 -3.56 3.79 34.72
C ALA A 73 -2.57 4.29 35.79
N LEU A 74 -1.39 4.77 35.38
CA LEU A 74 -0.39 5.38 36.25
C LEU A 74 -0.66 6.88 36.55
N GLY A 75 -1.76 7.44 36.01
CA GLY A 75 -2.13 8.86 36.17
C GLY A 75 -1.21 9.84 35.43
N PRO A 76 -1.16 11.13 35.83
CA PRO A 76 -0.34 12.13 35.14
C PRO A 76 1.15 11.76 35.01
N PRO A 77 1.82 11.16 36.03
CA PRO A 77 3.19 10.67 35.86
C PRO A 77 3.34 9.60 34.79
N GLY A 78 2.32 8.77 34.57
CA GLY A 78 2.32 7.78 33.49
C GLY A 78 2.28 8.41 32.11
N LEU A 79 1.52 9.47 31.89
CA LEU A 79 1.51 10.22 30.64
C LEU A 79 2.87 10.90 30.35
N GLU A 80 3.54 11.39 31.39
CA GLU A 80 4.91 11.90 31.25
C GLU A 80 5.90 10.78 30.92
N LEU A 81 5.73 9.59 31.50
CA LEU A 81 6.49 8.39 31.15
C LEU A 81 6.26 8.03 29.67
N LEU A 82 5.01 8.05 29.18
CA LEU A 82 4.71 7.84 27.76
C LEU A 82 5.49 8.82 26.88
N ARG A 83 5.43 10.12 27.18
CA ARG A 83 6.14 11.15 26.42
C ARG A 83 7.64 10.87 26.34
N LYS A 84 8.28 10.48 27.45
CA LYS A 84 9.69 10.11 27.50
C LYS A 84 9.99 8.86 26.67
N THR A 85 9.16 7.82 26.81
CA THR A 85 9.29 6.56 26.05
C THR A 85 9.23 6.82 24.56
N LEU A 86 8.22 7.59 24.09
CA LEU A 86 8.10 7.94 22.68
C LEU A 86 9.31 8.74 22.17
N ALA A 87 9.85 9.64 22.98
CA ALA A 87 11.03 10.44 22.62
C ALA A 87 12.31 9.60 22.48
N SER A 88 12.41 8.47 23.18
CA SER A 88 13.58 7.58 23.17
C SER A 88 13.62 6.64 21.97
N ILE A 89 12.50 6.43 21.29
CA ILE A 89 12.43 5.57 20.11
C ILE A 89 13.17 6.26 18.94
N PRO A 90 14.05 5.54 18.19
CA PRO A 90 14.72 6.09 17.01
C PRO A 90 13.72 6.62 15.98
N ILE A 91 14.06 7.75 15.34
CA ILE A 91 13.14 8.46 14.44
C ILE A 91 12.70 7.64 13.23
N HIS A 92 13.54 6.73 12.76
CA HIS A 92 13.30 5.88 11.61
C HIS A 92 12.41 4.65 11.91
N ILE A 93 12.14 4.34 13.18
CA ILE A 93 11.26 3.23 13.55
C ILE A 93 9.86 3.79 13.84
N PRO A 94 8.80 3.26 13.19
CA PRO A 94 7.43 3.72 13.39
C PRO A 94 6.89 3.35 14.78
N ILE A 95 6.00 4.22 15.27
CA ILE A 95 5.31 4.07 16.54
C ILE A 95 3.81 3.88 16.30
N ILE A 96 3.29 2.74 16.73
CA ILE A 96 1.86 2.39 16.68
C ILE A 96 1.28 2.55 18.08
N LEU A 97 0.55 3.62 18.37
CA LEU A 97 -0.10 3.81 19.66
C LEU A 97 -1.32 2.92 19.75
N ASP A 98 -1.26 1.93 20.65
CA ASP A 98 -2.40 1.06 20.92
C ASP A 98 -3.39 1.79 21.87
N ALA A 99 -4.31 2.52 21.27
CA ALA A 99 -5.32 3.31 21.97
C ALA A 99 -6.70 2.68 21.92
N LYS A 100 -6.99 1.85 20.91
CA LYS A 100 -8.32 1.30 20.64
C LYS A 100 -9.42 2.34 20.80
N HIS A 101 -9.13 3.56 20.27
CA HIS A 101 -10.06 4.67 20.41
C HIS A 101 -11.34 4.39 19.60
N GLY A 102 -12.49 4.62 20.21
CA GLY A 102 -13.80 4.29 19.61
C GLY A 102 -14.86 5.35 19.82
N ASP A 103 -14.52 6.49 20.47
CA ASP A 103 -15.45 7.57 20.73
C ASP A 103 -15.50 8.59 19.60
N LEU A 104 -16.71 8.82 19.06
CA LEU A 104 -16.94 9.70 17.93
C LEU A 104 -16.67 11.18 18.25
N GLU A 105 -17.11 11.64 19.45
CA GLU A 105 -17.06 13.07 19.80
C GLU A 105 -15.62 13.55 20.04
N THR A 106 -14.75 12.68 20.54
CA THR A 106 -13.36 13.02 20.85
C THR A 106 -12.38 12.65 19.74
N ALA A 107 -12.83 12.01 18.64
CA ALA A 107 -11.97 11.51 17.57
C ALA A 107 -11.04 12.59 17.00
N THR A 108 -11.57 13.78 16.68
CA THR A 108 -10.78 14.89 16.13
C THR A 108 -9.69 15.39 17.09
N VAL A 109 -10.06 15.56 18.36
CA VAL A 109 -9.10 16.04 19.39
C VAL A 109 -8.03 15.00 19.66
N PHE A 110 -8.43 13.73 19.72
CA PHE A 110 -7.49 12.64 19.96
C PHE A 110 -6.53 12.45 18.78
N ALA A 111 -7.02 12.51 17.53
CA ALA A 111 -6.19 12.45 16.33
C ALA A 111 -5.12 13.57 16.34
N GLY A 112 -5.53 14.82 16.60
CA GLY A 112 -4.61 15.95 16.71
C GLY A 112 -3.58 15.76 17.80
N THR A 113 -4.00 15.30 18.98
CA THR A 113 -3.08 15.07 20.11
C THR A 113 -2.06 13.97 19.80
N ALA A 114 -2.50 12.84 19.24
CA ALA A 114 -1.63 11.71 18.93
C ALA A 114 -0.63 12.06 17.82
N PHE A 115 -1.10 12.63 16.72
CA PHE A 115 -0.29 12.80 15.52
C PHE A 115 0.56 14.08 15.49
N LEU A 116 0.06 15.19 16.03
CA LEU A 116 0.80 16.45 16.02
C LEU A 116 1.71 16.60 17.22
N ASN A 117 1.24 16.19 18.41
CA ASN A 117 1.96 16.41 19.66
C ASN A 117 2.67 15.15 20.18
N GLY A 118 2.18 13.95 19.80
CA GLY A 118 2.58 12.67 20.38
C GLY A 118 3.72 11.95 19.69
N ARG A 119 4.24 12.42 18.55
CA ARG A 119 5.26 11.71 17.77
C ARG A 119 4.84 10.29 17.36
N VAL A 120 3.53 10.05 17.26
CA VAL A 120 2.92 8.78 16.87
C VAL A 120 2.77 8.72 15.37
N ASP A 121 3.03 7.56 14.76
CA ASP A 121 2.91 7.35 13.31
C ASP A 121 1.60 6.65 12.94
N ALA A 122 1.08 5.80 13.85
CA ALA A 122 -0.20 5.14 13.67
C ALA A 122 -0.93 4.94 15.00
N VAL A 123 -2.27 4.80 14.95
CA VAL A 123 -3.11 4.50 16.12
C VAL A 123 -4.05 3.33 15.84
N THR A 124 -4.40 2.56 16.89
CA THR A 124 -5.43 1.51 16.79
C THR A 124 -6.81 2.09 17.12
N LEU A 125 -7.82 1.71 16.34
CA LEU A 125 -9.19 2.22 16.46
C LEU A 125 -10.20 1.06 16.52
N ILE A 126 -11.28 1.28 17.28
CA ILE A 126 -12.45 0.39 17.29
C ILE A 126 -13.48 0.95 16.29
N PRO A 127 -13.87 0.21 15.26
CA PRO A 127 -14.70 0.73 14.15
C PRO A 127 -16.20 0.73 14.42
N TYR A 128 -16.66 0.53 15.65
CA TYR A 128 -18.07 0.32 15.95
C TYR A 128 -18.96 1.52 15.58
N ALA A 129 -18.44 2.75 15.64
CA ALA A 129 -19.14 3.95 15.22
C ALA A 129 -19.01 4.25 13.71
N GLY A 130 -18.37 3.36 12.93
CA GLY A 130 -18.26 3.49 11.48
C GLY A 130 -17.20 4.47 10.99
N GLN A 131 -17.32 4.87 9.72
CA GLN A 131 -16.35 5.72 9.05
C GLN A 131 -16.20 7.11 9.70
N ASP A 132 -17.27 7.67 10.22
CA ASP A 132 -17.27 9.02 10.80
C ASP A 132 -16.28 9.16 11.96
N GLN A 133 -16.12 8.10 12.76
CA GLN A 133 -15.16 8.07 13.86
C GLN A 133 -13.70 7.93 13.35
N VAL A 134 -13.49 7.30 12.19
CA VAL A 134 -12.16 7.07 11.61
C VAL A 134 -11.69 8.24 10.75
N ALA A 135 -12.61 8.93 10.08
CA ALA A 135 -12.31 10.01 9.15
C ALA A 135 -11.40 11.13 9.72
N PRO A 136 -11.56 11.59 10.99
CA PRO A 136 -10.66 12.59 11.57
C PRO A 136 -9.19 12.20 11.63
N PHE A 137 -8.87 10.91 11.64
CA PHE A 137 -7.49 10.41 11.63
C PHE A 137 -6.93 10.37 10.21
N LEU A 138 -7.77 10.13 9.21
CA LEU A 138 -7.35 9.99 7.81
C LEU A 138 -7.02 11.32 7.12
N VAL A 139 -7.33 12.46 7.75
CA VAL A 139 -6.90 13.79 7.25
C VAL A 139 -5.38 13.98 7.36
N TYR A 140 -4.70 13.17 8.18
CA TYR A 140 -3.25 13.20 8.34
C TYR A 140 -2.61 12.21 7.35
N LEU A 141 -2.31 12.67 6.14
CA LEU A 141 -1.88 11.84 5.01
C LEU A 141 -0.60 11.01 5.25
N GLU A 142 0.27 11.45 6.16
CA GLU A 142 1.51 10.74 6.51
C GLU A 142 1.33 9.73 7.66
N LYS A 143 0.13 9.67 8.23
CA LYS A 143 -0.20 8.84 9.39
C LYS A 143 -1.11 7.68 9.00
N ALA A 144 -1.19 6.67 9.87
CA ALA A 144 -2.04 5.51 9.63
C ALA A 144 -2.95 5.16 10.81
N VAL A 145 -3.96 4.36 10.52
CA VAL A 145 -4.85 3.76 11.51
C VAL A 145 -4.84 2.24 11.36
N PHE A 146 -4.94 1.53 12.48
CA PHE A 146 -5.18 0.10 12.52
C PHE A 146 -6.61 -0.13 13.01
N ILE A 147 -7.46 -0.66 12.14
CA ILE A 147 -8.85 -0.96 12.47
C ILE A 147 -8.94 -2.34 13.11
N LEU A 148 -9.43 -2.38 14.35
CA LEU A 148 -9.66 -3.64 15.05
C LEU A 148 -10.78 -4.43 14.37
N CYS A 149 -10.44 -5.56 13.75
CA CYS A 149 -11.41 -6.47 13.13
C CYS A 149 -11.91 -7.52 14.11
N THR A 150 -10.97 -8.18 14.81
CA THR A 150 -11.31 -9.25 15.76
C THR A 150 -10.28 -9.35 16.87
N THR A 151 -10.70 -9.93 17.99
CA THR A 151 -9.87 -10.28 19.16
C THR A 151 -9.90 -11.79 19.42
N ALA A 152 -8.88 -12.34 20.09
CA ALA A 152 -8.75 -13.80 20.26
C ALA A 152 -9.44 -14.34 21.53
N ASN A 153 -10.04 -13.49 22.35
CA ASN A 153 -10.70 -13.94 23.58
C ASN A 153 -12.01 -14.70 23.26
N PRO A 154 -12.26 -15.86 23.90
CA PRO A 154 -13.38 -16.76 23.51
C PRO A 154 -14.76 -16.10 23.53
N SER A 155 -15.03 -15.21 24.50
CA SER A 155 -16.34 -14.53 24.61
C SER A 155 -16.62 -13.55 23.47
N ALA A 156 -15.60 -13.13 22.73
CA ALA A 156 -15.77 -12.21 21.59
C ALA A 156 -16.50 -12.88 20.40
N ALA A 157 -16.44 -14.20 20.28
CA ALA A 157 -17.09 -14.95 19.20
C ALA A 157 -18.58 -14.66 19.10
N VAL A 158 -19.28 -14.52 20.23
CA VAL A 158 -20.72 -14.19 20.27
C VAL A 158 -21.07 -12.92 19.49
N VAL A 159 -20.16 -11.94 19.45
CA VAL A 159 -20.36 -10.66 18.76
C VAL A 159 -19.64 -10.69 17.40
N GLN A 160 -18.38 -11.11 17.38
CA GLN A 160 -17.52 -10.94 16.21
C GLN A 160 -17.79 -11.96 15.11
N GLU A 161 -18.36 -13.12 15.45
CA GLU A 161 -18.79 -14.16 14.50
C GLU A 161 -20.28 -14.05 14.11
N TYR A 162 -21.01 -13.07 14.68
CA TYR A 162 -22.39 -12.79 14.30
C TYR A 162 -22.44 -12.21 12.87
N PRO A 163 -23.46 -12.47 12.02
CA PRO A 163 -24.62 -13.37 12.27
C PRO A 163 -24.30 -14.85 12.02
N THR A 164 -23.32 -15.19 11.20
CA THR A 164 -22.90 -16.58 10.90
C THR A 164 -21.40 -16.68 10.67
N LEU A 165 -20.86 -17.88 10.80
CA LEU A 165 -19.44 -18.15 10.53
C LEU A 165 -19.05 -17.91 9.05
N GLU A 166 -20.01 -18.02 8.11
CA GLU A 166 -19.78 -17.74 6.69
C GLU A 166 -19.64 -16.23 6.43
N SER A 167 -20.44 -15.41 7.15
CA SER A 167 -20.46 -13.95 7.00
C SER A 167 -20.38 -13.24 8.36
N PRO A 168 -19.27 -13.39 9.10
CA PRO A 168 -19.13 -12.84 10.44
C PRO A 168 -18.89 -11.32 10.40
N LEU A 169 -19.18 -10.66 11.53
CA LEU A 169 -19.04 -9.21 11.70
C LEU A 169 -17.61 -8.74 11.38
N TYR A 170 -16.58 -9.48 11.81
CA TYR A 170 -15.18 -9.09 11.57
C TYR A 170 -14.84 -9.01 10.07
N LEU A 171 -15.44 -9.87 9.22
CA LEU A 171 -15.27 -9.77 7.76
C LEU A 171 -16.02 -8.59 7.17
N GLN A 172 -17.21 -8.28 7.70
CA GLN A 172 -17.94 -7.09 7.28
C GLN A 172 -17.18 -5.82 7.63
N ILE A 173 -16.60 -5.75 8.84
CA ILE A 173 -15.71 -4.65 9.24
C ILE A 173 -14.56 -4.51 8.25
N ALA A 174 -13.85 -5.59 7.92
CA ALA A 174 -12.74 -5.54 6.97
C ALA A 174 -13.16 -5.08 5.56
N LYS A 175 -14.32 -5.54 5.08
CA LYS A 175 -14.88 -5.15 3.77
C LYS A 175 -15.23 -3.67 3.72
N GLU A 176 -15.87 -3.13 4.76
CA GLU A 176 -16.25 -1.72 4.83
C GLU A 176 -15.02 -0.84 5.05
N ALA A 177 -14.22 -1.15 6.07
CA ALA A 177 -13.10 -0.31 6.47
C ALA A 177 -12.04 -0.15 5.38
N LYS A 178 -11.80 -1.16 4.54
CA LYS A 178 -10.87 -1.01 3.41
C LYS A 178 -11.27 0.09 2.42
N THR A 179 -12.54 0.51 2.42
CA THR A 179 -13.04 1.58 1.55
C THR A 179 -12.87 2.97 2.16
N TRP A 180 -12.59 3.07 3.46
CA TRP A 180 -12.52 4.35 4.19
C TRP A 180 -11.21 5.11 3.97
N GLY A 181 -10.13 4.42 3.64
CA GLY A 181 -8.82 5.03 3.44
C GLY A 181 -7.93 4.24 2.48
N THR A 182 -6.79 4.83 2.13
CA THR A 182 -5.82 4.22 1.24
C THR A 182 -5.03 3.10 1.93
N PRO A 183 -4.32 2.21 1.20
CA PRO A 183 -3.46 1.19 1.80
C PRO A 183 -2.36 1.76 2.70
N GLU A 184 -1.89 2.96 2.41
CA GLU A 184 -0.86 3.64 3.20
C GLU A 184 -1.39 4.17 4.54
N GLN A 185 -2.70 4.48 4.60
CA GLN A 185 -3.31 5.12 5.76
C GLN A 185 -4.13 4.17 6.63
N LEU A 186 -4.61 3.04 6.09
CA LEU A 186 -5.50 2.15 6.81
C LEU A 186 -5.01 0.71 6.76
N ALA A 187 -4.75 0.16 7.91
CA ALA A 187 -4.32 -1.19 8.19
C ALA A 187 -5.34 -1.92 9.09
N PHE A 188 -5.17 -3.22 9.31
CA PHE A 188 -6.05 -4.00 10.17
C PHE A 188 -5.32 -4.56 11.39
N GLU A 189 -6.00 -4.57 12.54
CA GLU A 189 -5.61 -5.34 13.71
C GLU A 189 -6.48 -6.60 13.77
N VAL A 190 -5.83 -7.78 13.77
CA VAL A 190 -6.49 -9.08 13.72
C VAL A 190 -5.96 -9.95 14.84
N GLY A 191 -6.65 -9.96 15.96
CA GLY A 191 -6.35 -10.79 17.11
C GLY A 191 -6.85 -12.21 16.89
N ALA A 192 -6.27 -12.94 15.94
CA ALA A 192 -6.67 -14.30 15.62
C ALA A 192 -5.69 -15.32 16.15
N ALA A 193 -6.20 -16.25 16.97
CA ALA A 193 -5.47 -17.46 17.32
C ALA A 193 -5.50 -18.51 16.19
N ALA A 194 -6.41 -18.37 15.21
CA ALA A 194 -6.63 -19.30 14.10
C ALA A 194 -6.14 -18.71 12.77
N PRO A 195 -5.27 -19.41 12.02
CA PRO A 195 -4.77 -18.98 10.72
C PRO A 195 -5.89 -18.69 9.70
N GLU A 196 -7.02 -19.39 9.79
CA GLU A 196 -8.17 -19.24 8.89
C GLU A 196 -8.76 -17.82 8.94
N VAL A 197 -8.79 -17.20 10.11
CA VAL A 197 -9.29 -15.81 10.27
C VAL A 197 -8.36 -14.84 9.55
N LEU A 198 -7.04 -14.99 9.70
CA LEU A 198 -6.04 -14.21 8.98
C LEU A 198 -6.18 -14.38 7.47
N ALA A 199 -6.29 -15.64 6.99
CA ALA A 199 -6.43 -15.95 5.58
C ALA A 199 -7.69 -15.30 4.97
N ARG A 200 -8.82 -15.33 5.69
CA ARG A 200 -10.08 -14.71 5.25
C ARG A 200 -9.96 -13.19 5.14
N ILE A 201 -9.31 -12.54 6.11
CA ILE A 201 -9.08 -11.08 6.07
C ILE A 201 -8.05 -10.74 4.98
N ARG A 202 -6.96 -11.49 4.86
CA ARG A 202 -5.95 -11.30 3.78
C ARG A 202 -6.58 -11.42 2.40
N LYS A 203 -7.51 -12.37 2.19
CA LYS A 203 -8.26 -12.51 0.93
C LYS A 203 -9.12 -11.29 0.59
N ILE A 204 -9.69 -10.62 1.61
CA ILE A 204 -10.51 -9.40 1.42
C ILE A 204 -9.63 -8.19 1.12
N ALA A 205 -8.46 -8.12 1.75
CA ALA A 205 -7.56 -6.97 1.72
C ALA A 205 -6.11 -7.44 1.51
N PRO A 206 -5.77 -7.92 0.30
CA PRO A 206 -4.46 -8.51 0.00
C PRO A 206 -3.31 -7.52 0.15
N GLU A 207 -3.58 -6.23 -0.04
CA GLU A 207 -2.59 -5.13 -0.01
C GLU A 207 -2.41 -4.47 1.37
N ARG A 208 -3.25 -4.80 2.36
CA ARG A 208 -3.24 -4.10 3.66
C ARG A 208 -2.23 -4.69 4.63
N ILE A 209 -1.63 -3.82 5.45
CA ILE A 209 -0.86 -4.28 6.61
C ILE A 209 -1.80 -4.91 7.64
N ILE A 210 -1.41 -6.04 8.21
CA ILE A 210 -2.13 -6.70 9.31
C ILE A 210 -1.21 -6.73 10.54
N LEU A 211 -1.66 -6.15 11.63
CA LEU A 211 -1.10 -6.34 12.96
C LEU A 211 -1.80 -7.54 13.61
N ALA A 212 -1.05 -8.57 14.00
CA ALA A 212 -1.57 -9.82 14.53
C ALA A 212 -1.13 -10.06 16.00
N PRO A 213 -1.79 -9.45 17.02
CA PRO A 213 -1.27 -9.37 18.38
C PRO A 213 -1.29 -10.68 19.17
N THR A 214 -2.10 -11.67 18.83
CA THR A 214 -2.36 -12.86 19.67
C THR A 214 -1.99 -14.18 19.03
N ILE A 215 -1.12 -14.18 18.04
CA ILE A 215 -0.71 -15.39 17.32
C ILE A 215 0.02 -16.41 18.19
N TRP A 216 0.56 -16.01 19.33
CA TRP A 216 1.32 -16.87 20.26
C TRP A 216 0.45 -17.53 21.33
N ALA A 217 -0.88 -17.28 21.32
CA ALA A 217 -1.76 -17.69 22.42
C ALA A 217 -2.07 -19.19 22.49
N ASN A 218 -1.88 -19.94 21.41
CA ASN A 218 -2.05 -21.40 21.34
C ASN A 218 -0.82 -22.00 20.65
N ASP A 219 -0.59 -23.30 20.71
CA ASP A 219 0.46 -24.02 19.98
C ASP A 219 0.29 -23.90 18.43
N SER A 220 -0.02 -22.69 17.98
CA SER A 220 -0.27 -22.36 16.59
C SER A 220 1.01 -22.56 15.79
N ASN A 221 0.93 -23.28 14.70
CA ASN A 221 2.05 -23.45 13.78
C ASN A 221 2.39 -22.10 13.13
N LEU A 222 3.55 -21.56 13.46
CA LEU A 222 4.04 -20.26 12.93
C LEU A 222 4.02 -20.24 11.39
N ALA A 223 4.41 -21.34 10.74
CA ALA A 223 4.38 -21.41 9.28
C ALA A 223 2.97 -21.24 8.69
N GLN A 224 1.95 -21.80 9.35
CA GLN A 224 0.55 -21.62 8.92
C GLN A 224 0.06 -20.19 9.11
N ILE A 225 0.45 -19.54 10.21
CA ILE A 225 0.13 -18.13 10.47
C ILE A 225 0.78 -17.23 9.43
N LEU A 226 2.06 -17.45 9.16
CA LEU A 226 2.78 -16.68 8.14
C LEU A 226 2.19 -16.92 6.75
N ALA A 227 1.90 -18.16 6.37
CA ALA A 227 1.26 -18.47 5.09
C ALA A 227 -0.14 -17.85 4.94
N ALA A 228 -0.89 -17.73 6.04
CA ALA A 228 -2.22 -17.12 6.05
C ALA A 228 -2.19 -15.58 6.05
N GLY A 229 -1.18 -14.99 6.69
CA GLY A 229 -1.13 -13.55 6.97
C GLY A 229 -0.21 -12.73 6.07
N LEU A 230 0.84 -13.31 5.49
CA LEU A 230 1.76 -12.61 4.60
C LEU A 230 1.11 -12.24 3.26
N THR A 231 1.61 -11.20 2.64
CA THR A 231 1.36 -10.91 1.22
C THR A 231 2.17 -11.87 0.34
N THR A 232 1.94 -11.84 -0.97
CA THR A 232 2.73 -12.63 -1.93
C THR A 232 4.21 -12.26 -1.96
N SER A 233 4.55 -11.02 -1.59
CA SER A 233 5.94 -10.53 -1.42
C SER A 233 6.60 -10.97 -0.10
N GLY A 234 5.87 -11.65 0.76
CA GLY A 234 6.38 -12.12 2.05
C GLY A 234 6.46 -11.03 3.12
N ASP A 235 5.67 -9.98 3.00
CA ASP A 235 5.55 -8.85 3.93
C ASP A 235 4.08 -8.64 4.36
N GLY A 236 3.71 -7.43 4.76
CA GLY A 236 2.32 -7.06 5.07
C GLY A 236 1.82 -7.57 6.42
N LEU A 237 2.68 -8.14 7.27
CA LEU A 237 2.33 -8.65 8.58
C LEU A 237 3.23 -8.05 9.66
N ILE A 238 2.65 -7.61 10.77
CA ILE A 238 3.38 -7.15 11.97
C ILE A 238 3.05 -8.09 13.12
N LEU A 239 4.10 -8.62 13.76
CA LEU A 239 4.01 -9.65 14.79
C LEU A 239 4.57 -9.10 16.11
N PRO A 240 3.74 -8.90 17.15
CA PRO A 240 4.25 -8.51 18.46
C PRO A 240 5.13 -9.59 19.07
N VAL A 241 6.24 -9.16 19.66
CA VAL A 241 7.13 -10.05 20.41
C VAL A 241 6.41 -10.59 21.65
N PRO A 242 6.45 -11.89 21.94
CA PRO A 242 5.88 -12.48 23.13
C PRO A 242 6.49 -11.90 24.42
N GLN A 243 5.67 -11.65 25.44
CA GLN A 243 6.08 -11.02 26.70
C GLN A 243 7.18 -11.82 27.45
N ASN A 244 7.13 -13.13 27.39
CA ASN A 244 8.14 -14.00 28.02
C ASN A 244 9.55 -13.78 27.42
N LEU A 245 9.65 -13.44 26.12
CA LEU A 245 10.93 -13.13 25.47
C LEU A 245 11.43 -11.74 25.87
N LEU A 246 10.52 -10.77 26.06
CA LEU A 246 10.87 -9.43 26.57
C LEU A 246 11.39 -9.47 28.00
N ASN A 247 10.93 -10.44 28.80
CA ASN A 247 11.32 -10.65 30.18
C ASN A 247 12.45 -11.66 30.37
N SER A 248 13.02 -12.19 29.28
CA SER A 248 14.16 -13.10 29.36
C SER A 248 15.41 -12.42 29.92
N GLU A 249 16.43 -13.19 30.29
CA GLU A 249 17.71 -12.65 30.76
C GLU A 249 18.40 -11.81 29.67
N ASP A 250 18.30 -12.25 28.43
CA ASP A 250 18.78 -11.54 27.24
C ASP A 250 17.65 -11.39 26.19
N PRO A 251 16.86 -10.31 26.26
CA PRO A 251 15.79 -10.07 25.30
C PRO A 251 16.30 -9.88 23.87
N ALA A 252 17.49 -9.31 23.69
CA ALA A 252 18.04 -9.06 22.36
C ALA A 252 18.32 -10.38 21.63
N GLU A 253 19.00 -11.34 22.29
CA GLU A 253 19.28 -12.64 21.69
C GLU A 253 18.00 -13.44 21.49
N SER A 254 17.07 -13.43 22.42
CA SER A 254 15.77 -14.11 22.31
C SER A 254 14.95 -13.63 21.11
N ILE A 255 14.91 -12.30 20.89
CA ILE A 255 14.20 -11.68 19.77
C ILE A 255 14.93 -11.93 18.44
N LYS A 256 16.25 -11.92 18.45
CA LYS A 256 17.06 -12.25 17.27
C LYS A 256 16.79 -13.68 16.79
N VAL A 257 16.77 -14.64 17.70
CA VAL A 257 16.42 -16.05 17.38
C VAL A 257 15.01 -16.13 16.79
N LEU A 258 14.02 -15.48 17.42
CA LEU A 258 12.65 -15.44 16.90
C LEU A 258 12.58 -14.82 15.49
N ARG A 259 13.30 -13.72 15.26
CA ARG A 259 13.41 -13.06 13.95
C ARG A 259 13.97 -14.01 12.89
N GLU A 260 15.04 -14.74 13.22
CA GLU A 260 15.67 -15.69 12.30
C GLU A 260 14.71 -16.84 11.93
N VAL A 261 13.95 -17.36 12.91
CA VAL A 261 12.93 -18.39 12.67
C VAL A 261 11.83 -17.85 11.74
N ILE A 262 11.30 -16.65 12.00
CA ILE A 262 10.29 -16.02 11.15
C ILE A 262 10.81 -15.81 9.73
N ASN A 263 12.03 -15.31 9.57
CA ASN A 263 12.61 -15.09 8.26
C ASN A 263 12.88 -16.39 7.51
N HIS A 264 13.27 -17.46 8.20
CA HIS A 264 13.43 -18.78 7.60
C HIS A 264 12.10 -19.29 7.02
N GLU A 265 11.03 -19.28 7.81
CA GLU A 265 9.69 -19.70 7.36
C GLU A 265 9.16 -18.78 6.23
N ARG A 266 9.36 -17.46 6.36
CA ARG A 266 9.03 -16.48 5.33
C ARG A 266 9.71 -16.79 4.00
N HIS A 267 11.00 -17.10 4.02
CA HIS A 267 11.74 -17.51 2.82
C HIS A 267 11.21 -18.79 2.20
N GLN A 268 10.84 -19.78 3.02
CA GLN A 268 10.25 -21.02 2.53
C GLN A 268 8.90 -20.79 1.83
N ILE A 269 8.04 -19.96 2.42
CA ILE A 269 6.73 -19.63 1.86
C ILE A 269 6.89 -18.89 0.52
N VAL A 270 7.77 -17.90 0.45
CA VAL A 270 8.05 -17.13 -0.77
C VAL A 270 8.72 -17.99 -1.84
N SER A 271 9.70 -18.85 -1.46
CA SER A 271 10.42 -19.73 -2.39
C SER A 271 9.59 -20.94 -2.85
N GLY A 272 8.66 -21.42 -2.03
CA GLY A 272 7.73 -22.51 -2.36
C GLY A 272 6.58 -22.09 -3.26
N ASN A 273 6.39 -20.80 -3.47
CA ASN A 273 5.43 -20.26 -4.41
C ASN A 273 6.09 -20.19 -5.81
N PRO A 274 5.57 -20.90 -6.85
CA PRO A 274 6.21 -20.93 -8.18
C PRO A 274 6.37 -19.57 -8.85
N ALA A 275 5.82 -18.50 -8.27
CA ALA A 275 5.99 -17.11 -8.68
C ALA A 275 7.34 -16.47 -8.29
N CYS A 276 8.15 -17.08 -7.40
CA CYS A 276 9.35 -16.47 -6.82
C CYS A 276 10.68 -17.16 -7.18
N SER A 277 10.81 -17.82 -8.32
CA SER A 277 12.05 -18.55 -8.66
C SER A 277 13.04 -17.77 -9.54
N VAL A 278 13.02 -16.43 -9.56
CA VAL A 278 14.07 -15.66 -10.28
C VAL A 278 14.50 -14.43 -9.48
N TRP A 279 15.37 -14.61 -8.50
CA TRP A 279 16.27 -13.53 -8.06
C TRP A 279 17.56 -13.62 -8.86
N MET A 280 17.61 -12.91 -9.97
CA MET A 280 18.89 -12.46 -10.56
C MET A 280 18.87 -10.94 -10.57
N SER A 281 19.94 -10.38 -10.00
CA SER A 281 20.27 -8.97 -9.97
C SER A 281 20.05 -8.30 -11.33
N ASN A 282 19.34 -7.17 -11.33
CA ASN A 282 19.25 -6.15 -12.37
C ASN A 282 18.24 -6.34 -13.53
N VAL A 283 17.10 -7.04 -13.35
CA VAL A 283 15.92 -6.79 -14.21
C VAL A 283 14.68 -6.94 -13.36
N CYS A 284 14.01 -5.84 -13.07
CA CYS A 284 12.68 -5.83 -12.48
C CYS A 284 11.68 -6.33 -13.53
N PHE A 285 11.43 -7.64 -13.56
CA PHE A 285 10.23 -8.17 -14.21
C PHE A 285 9.08 -7.92 -13.23
N LEU A 286 8.29 -6.91 -13.48
CA LEU A 286 7.01 -6.69 -12.82
C LEU A 286 6.18 -7.97 -12.96
N ASP A 287 5.85 -8.56 -11.82
CA ASP A 287 5.18 -9.85 -11.70
C ASP A 287 3.81 -9.81 -12.41
N LYS A 288 3.60 -10.69 -13.37
CA LYS A 288 2.32 -10.84 -14.10
C LYS A 288 1.10 -11.06 -13.17
N GLN A 289 1.31 -11.52 -11.92
CA GLN A 289 0.25 -11.69 -10.93
C GLN A 289 -0.11 -10.39 -10.18
N SER A 290 0.79 -9.39 -10.13
CA SER A 290 0.56 -8.14 -9.40
C SER A 290 -0.67 -7.37 -9.89
N TYR A 291 -0.97 -7.45 -11.19
CA TYR A 291 -2.11 -6.72 -11.79
C TYR A 291 -3.35 -7.57 -12.07
N ARG A 292 -3.33 -8.88 -11.76
CA ARG A 292 -4.48 -9.77 -12.00
C ARG A 292 -5.78 -9.21 -11.40
N ASN A 293 -5.74 -8.81 -10.14
CA ASN A 293 -6.91 -8.26 -9.45
C ASN A 293 -7.34 -6.91 -10.05
N LEU A 294 -6.39 -6.06 -10.42
CA LEU A 294 -6.66 -4.79 -11.07
C LEU A 294 -7.34 -4.99 -12.43
N ILE A 295 -6.87 -5.94 -13.23
CA ILE A 295 -7.47 -6.29 -14.53
C ILE A 295 -8.92 -6.77 -14.36
N LEU A 296 -9.17 -7.65 -13.38
CA LEU A 296 -10.53 -8.14 -13.10
C LEU A 296 -11.45 -7.01 -12.63
N GLN A 297 -10.96 -6.11 -11.79
CA GLN A 297 -11.73 -4.94 -11.33
C GLN A 297 -12.03 -3.98 -12.48
N LEU A 298 -11.09 -3.72 -13.38
CA LEU A 298 -11.29 -2.88 -14.57
C LEU A 298 -12.37 -3.46 -15.50
N TYR A 299 -12.38 -4.79 -15.66
CA TYR A 299 -13.42 -5.48 -16.40
C TYR A 299 -14.78 -5.37 -15.70
N ASP A 300 -14.84 -5.63 -14.38
CA ASP A 300 -16.07 -5.62 -13.59
C ASP A 300 -16.75 -4.23 -13.54
N ILE A 301 -15.99 -3.13 -13.58
CA ILE A 301 -16.53 -1.76 -13.68
C ILE A 301 -16.80 -1.32 -15.14
N GLY A 302 -16.56 -2.21 -16.11
CA GLY A 302 -16.80 -1.96 -17.54
C GLY A 302 -15.82 -0.97 -18.19
N CYS A 303 -14.61 -0.79 -17.63
CA CYS A 303 -13.52 -0.07 -18.30
C CYS A 303 -13.00 -0.84 -19.50
N ILE A 304 -13.09 -2.16 -19.48
CA ILE A 304 -12.70 -3.06 -20.55
C ILE A 304 -13.93 -3.88 -20.92
N THR A 305 -14.35 -3.80 -22.16
CA THR A 305 -15.50 -4.55 -22.70
C THR A 305 -15.10 -5.26 -23.98
N PHE A 306 -15.70 -6.43 -24.24
CA PHE A 306 -15.45 -7.25 -25.41
C PHE A 306 -16.70 -7.41 -26.27
N GLY A 307 -16.52 -7.38 -27.58
CA GLY A 307 -17.57 -7.41 -28.59
C GLY A 307 -17.20 -6.50 -29.74
N ASP A 308 -18.04 -6.44 -30.78
CA ASP A 308 -17.81 -5.56 -31.91
C ASP A 308 -18.05 -4.09 -31.58
N HIS A 309 -16.95 -3.36 -31.44
CA HIS A 309 -16.97 -1.91 -31.16
C HIS A 309 -16.51 -1.13 -32.39
N ILE A 310 -17.36 -0.24 -32.89
CA ILE A 310 -17.05 0.62 -34.03
C ILE A 310 -16.37 1.88 -33.52
N GLN A 311 -15.12 2.08 -33.90
CA GLN A 311 -14.37 3.29 -33.58
C GLN A 311 -14.78 4.51 -34.38
N ALA A 312 -14.43 5.70 -33.94
CA ALA A 312 -14.66 6.96 -34.68
C ALA A 312 -13.98 6.97 -36.07
N SER A 313 -12.98 6.14 -36.29
CA SER A 313 -12.33 5.90 -37.60
C SER A 313 -13.13 4.99 -38.56
N GLY A 314 -14.22 4.36 -38.09
CA GLY A 314 -14.98 3.35 -38.80
C GLY A 314 -14.40 1.93 -38.69
N ALA A 315 -13.28 1.74 -38.04
CA ALA A 315 -12.71 0.39 -37.82
C ALA A 315 -13.48 -0.32 -36.68
N THR A 316 -13.76 -1.61 -36.86
CA THR A 316 -14.36 -2.47 -35.85
C THR A 316 -13.25 -3.15 -35.05
N LEU A 317 -13.26 -2.99 -33.72
CA LEU A 317 -12.36 -3.67 -32.79
C LEU A 317 -13.15 -4.67 -31.94
N PRO A 318 -12.56 -5.83 -31.60
CA PRO A 318 -13.21 -6.84 -30.76
C PRO A 318 -13.23 -6.46 -29.27
N TYR A 319 -12.82 -5.25 -28.92
CA TYR A 319 -12.82 -4.70 -27.56
C TYR A 319 -12.92 -3.17 -27.57
N ASP A 320 -13.38 -2.62 -26.44
CA ASP A 320 -13.31 -1.19 -26.13
C ASP A 320 -12.70 -0.99 -24.75
N ILE A 321 -11.90 0.07 -24.60
CA ILE A 321 -11.24 0.42 -23.34
C ILE A 321 -11.52 1.88 -23.05
N ASP A 322 -12.29 2.14 -21.99
CA ASP A 322 -12.60 3.47 -21.47
C ASP A 322 -12.11 3.65 -20.03
N LEU A 323 -10.87 4.09 -19.87
CA LEU A 323 -10.27 4.32 -18.54
C LEU A 323 -10.85 5.56 -17.82
N ARG A 324 -11.65 6.41 -18.48
CA ARG A 324 -12.27 7.56 -17.81
C ARG A 324 -13.25 7.15 -16.70
N LYS A 325 -13.78 5.93 -16.76
CA LYS A 325 -14.66 5.36 -15.72
C LYS A 325 -13.97 5.19 -14.37
N ILE A 326 -12.63 5.06 -14.36
CA ILE A 326 -11.86 4.91 -13.11
C ILE A 326 -11.95 6.14 -12.20
N ILE A 327 -12.19 7.34 -12.77
CA ILE A 327 -12.31 8.59 -12.01
C ILE A 327 -13.42 8.50 -10.95
N SER A 328 -14.46 7.70 -11.23
CA SER A 328 -15.58 7.47 -10.33
C SER A 328 -15.35 6.32 -9.33
N THR A 329 -14.17 5.68 -9.36
CA THR A 329 -13.84 4.53 -8.51
C THR A 329 -12.48 4.76 -7.85
N PRO A 330 -12.44 5.52 -6.73
CA PRO A 330 -11.18 5.98 -6.12
C PRO A 330 -10.18 4.87 -5.78
N GLN A 331 -10.67 3.67 -5.39
CA GLN A 331 -9.82 2.53 -5.03
C GLN A 331 -9.05 1.98 -6.24
N ILE A 332 -9.74 1.84 -7.40
CA ILE A 332 -9.10 1.39 -8.64
C ILE A 332 -8.18 2.50 -9.17
N PHE A 333 -8.63 3.76 -9.08
CA PHE A 333 -7.81 4.90 -9.46
C PHE A 333 -6.49 4.95 -8.69
N HIS A 334 -6.54 4.71 -7.37
CA HIS A 334 -5.35 4.63 -6.51
C HIS A 334 -4.38 3.51 -6.94
N GLN A 335 -4.91 2.29 -7.25
CA GLN A 335 -4.08 1.19 -7.73
C GLN A 335 -3.39 1.52 -9.06
N ILE A 336 -4.09 2.20 -9.96
CA ILE A 336 -3.52 2.68 -11.23
C ILE A 336 -2.40 3.68 -10.98
N LEU A 337 -2.59 4.65 -10.09
CA LEU A 337 -1.54 5.60 -9.72
C LEU A 337 -0.33 4.90 -9.10
N SER A 338 -0.53 3.84 -8.31
CA SER A 338 0.56 3.02 -7.76
C SER A 338 1.36 2.35 -8.87
N ALA A 339 0.67 1.73 -9.82
CA ALA A 339 1.29 1.05 -10.95
C ALA A 339 2.12 1.98 -11.86
N TYR A 340 1.63 3.20 -12.10
CA TYR A 340 2.44 4.23 -12.79
C TYR A 340 3.65 4.66 -11.96
N ALA A 341 3.46 4.89 -10.66
CA ALA A 341 4.52 5.33 -9.78
C ALA A 341 5.66 4.31 -9.71
N ASP A 342 5.37 3.02 -9.82
CA ASP A 342 6.38 1.96 -9.86
C ASP A 342 7.29 2.06 -11.10
N ILE A 343 6.74 2.44 -12.25
CA ILE A 343 7.55 2.73 -13.45
C ILE A 343 8.34 4.03 -13.28
N LEU A 344 7.68 5.08 -12.75
CA LEU A 344 8.26 6.41 -12.65
C LEU A 344 9.43 6.50 -11.66
N LYS A 345 9.54 5.59 -10.70
CA LYS A 345 10.67 5.51 -9.75
C LYS A 345 12.02 5.31 -10.43
N ASP A 346 12.02 4.62 -11.57
CA ASP A 346 13.23 4.27 -12.31
C ASP A 346 13.58 5.29 -13.40
N LEU A 347 12.80 6.39 -13.52
CA LEU A 347 12.98 7.43 -14.53
C LEU A 347 13.46 8.74 -13.91
N GLU A 348 14.32 9.45 -14.63
CA GLU A 348 14.81 10.77 -14.22
C GLU A 348 14.03 11.87 -14.94
N PHE A 349 13.27 12.69 -14.21
CA PHE A 349 12.50 13.81 -14.73
C PHE A 349 12.29 14.91 -13.69
N ASP A 350 12.10 16.13 -14.16
CA ASP A 350 11.80 17.31 -13.34
C ASP A 350 10.30 17.57 -13.22
N ARG A 351 9.50 17.10 -14.23
CA ARG A 351 8.06 17.38 -14.32
C ARG A 351 7.29 16.23 -14.94
N ILE A 352 6.01 16.16 -14.57
CA ILE A 352 5.03 15.26 -15.19
C ILE A 352 4.20 16.07 -16.19
N ALA A 353 3.98 15.54 -17.40
CA ALA A 353 3.06 16.11 -18.36
C ALA A 353 1.93 15.12 -18.70
N GLY A 354 0.68 15.52 -18.44
CA GLY A 354 -0.50 14.74 -18.85
C GLY A 354 -1.00 15.12 -20.24
N ILE A 355 -1.36 14.16 -21.07
CA ILE A 355 -1.99 14.43 -22.37
C ILE A 355 -3.49 14.68 -22.21
N PRO A 356 -4.03 15.83 -22.68
CA PRO A 356 -5.46 16.14 -22.53
C PRO A 356 -6.34 15.21 -23.39
N TYR A 357 -7.52 14.76 -22.89
CA TYR A 357 -8.05 15.06 -21.57
C TYR A 357 -8.04 13.83 -20.66
N GLY A 358 -7.95 12.62 -21.19
CA GLY A 358 -8.10 11.35 -20.49
C GLY A 358 -7.07 11.14 -19.38
N SER A 359 -5.83 11.50 -19.64
CA SER A 359 -4.74 11.29 -18.70
C SER A 359 -4.55 12.40 -17.66
N LEU A 360 -5.23 13.55 -17.77
CA LEU A 360 -5.06 14.64 -16.82
C LEU A 360 -5.37 14.26 -15.37
N PRO A 361 -6.44 13.51 -15.05
CA PRO A 361 -6.68 13.04 -13.68
C PRO A 361 -5.53 12.16 -13.17
N ILE A 362 -5.03 11.25 -13.99
CA ILE A 362 -3.89 10.36 -13.67
C ILE A 362 -2.63 11.20 -13.40
N ALA A 363 -2.27 12.10 -14.31
CA ALA A 363 -1.11 12.97 -14.16
C ALA A 363 -1.21 13.86 -12.92
N THR A 364 -2.41 14.38 -12.60
CA THR A 364 -2.66 15.15 -11.38
C THR A 364 -2.47 14.29 -10.12
N GLY A 365 -3.03 13.09 -10.12
CA GLY A 365 -2.86 12.14 -9.01
C GLY A 365 -1.39 11.76 -8.78
N LEU A 366 -0.64 11.52 -9.86
CA LEU A 366 0.79 11.22 -9.80
C LEU A 366 1.61 12.40 -9.31
N ALA A 367 1.30 13.62 -9.78
CA ALA A 367 1.97 14.85 -9.34
C ALA A 367 1.83 15.06 -7.83
N LEU A 368 0.62 14.87 -7.29
CA LEU A 368 0.35 14.95 -5.85
C LEU A 368 1.07 13.85 -5.08
N ARG A 369 1.02 12.61 -5.57
CA ARG A 369 1.61 11.44 -4.90
C ARG A 369 3.14 11.51 -4.85
N LEU A 370 3.77 11.92 -5.95
CA LEU A 370 5.23 11.98 -6.07
C LEU A 370 5.82 13.33 -5.61
N GLY A 371 4.98 14.31 -5.26
CA GLY A 371 5.42 15.67 -4.94
C GLY A 371 6.11 16.37 -6.13
N CYS A 372 5.80 15.97 -7.37
CA CYS A 372 6.42 16.45 -8.59
C CYS A 372 5.52 17.47 -9.30
N PRO A 373 6.04 18.61 -9.79
CA PRO A 373 5.23 19.59 -10.52
C PRO A 373 4.65 19.02 -11.81
N MET A 374 3.40 19.41 -12.12
CA MET A 374 2.69 18.99 -13.32
C MET A 374 2.51 20.15 -14.31
N ILE A 375 2.59 19.80 -15.59
CA ILE A 375 2.25 20.68 -16.74
C ILE A 375 1.40 19.88 -17.73
N PHE A 376 0.77 20.55 -18.70
CA PHE A 376 0.12 19.82 -19.80
C PHE A 376 0.04 20.67 -21.09
N PRO A 377 0.16 20.06 -22.29
CA PRO A 377 -0.02 20.74 -23.56
C PRO A 377 -1.52 21.02 -23.80
N ARG A 378 -1.88 22.18 -24.28
CA ARG A 378 -3.26 22.49 -24.69
C ARG A 378 -3.63 21.71 -25.95
N LYS A 379 -4.85 21.16 -25.98
CA LYS A 379 -5.38 20.51 -27.20
C LYS A 379 -5.63 21.53 -28.30
N GLU A 380 -6.21 22.67 -27.96
CA GLU A 380 -6.51 23.77 -28.89
C GLU A 380 -5.83 25.07 -28.46
N VAL A 381 -5.25 25.79 -29.41
CA VAL A 381 -4.69 27.13 -29.19
C VAL A 381 -5.77 28.15 -29.47
N LYS A 382 -6.39 28.72 -28.43
CA LYS A 382 -7.35 29.84 -28.61
C LYS A 382 -6.60 31.08 -29.11
N SER A 383 -7.15 31.73 -30.13
CA SER A 383 -6.56 32.92 -30.74
C SER A 383 -6.59 34.18 -29.87
N TYR A 384 -7.28 34.16 -28.73
CA TYR A 384 -7.42 35.28 -27.80
C TYR A 384 -6.73 34.98 -26.47
N ALA A 385 -5.95 35.95 -25.96
CA ALA A 385 -5.20 35.94 -24.71
C ALA A 385 -3.99 34.98 -24.63
N GLY A 386 -2.84 35.47 -25.11
CA GLY A 386 -1.51 34.90 -24.88
C GLY A 386 -1.36 33.46 -25.38
N ARG A 387 -0.68 33.22 -26.49
CA ARG A 387 -0.43 31.93 -27.14
C ARG A 387 0.36 30.98 -26.25
N ARG A 388 -0.16 30.60 -25.08
CA ARG A 388 0.47 29.56 -24.25
C ARG A 388 0.10 28.20 -24.81
N LEU A 389 1.11 27.45 -25.28
CA LEU A 389 1.00 26.08 -25.75
C LEU A 389 0.88 25.11 -24.58
N ILE A 390 1.47 25.45 -23.45
CA ILE A 390 1.61 24.63 -22.26
C ILE A 390 1.00 25.35 -21.06
N GLU A 391 0.22 24.63 -20.26
CA GLU A 391 -0.30 25.06 -18.96
C GLU A 391 0.63 24.61 -17.84
N GLY A 392 0.72 25.43 -16.79
CA GLY A 392 1.65 25.28 -15.68
C GLY A 392 2.94 26.08 -15.89
N ASN A 393 3.78 26.13 -14.84
CA ASN A 393 5.06 26.80 -14.89
C ASN A 393 6.16 25.78 -15.21
N TYR A 394 7.11 26.14 -16.07
CA TYR A 394 8.25 25.30 -16.45
C TYR A 394 9.46 26.19 -16.74
N ARG A 395 10.63 25.57 -16.81
CA ARG A 395 11.89 26.21 -17.22
C ARG A 395 12.43 25.49 -18.45
N GLU A 396 13.02 26.24 -19.37
CA GLU A 396 13.69 25.67 -20.53
C GLU A 396 14.83 24.73 -20.09
N GLY A 397 14.94 23.60 -20.75
CA GLY A 397 15.92 22.57 -20.44
C GLY A 397 15.50 21.52 -19.41
N GLU A 398 14.38 21.69 -18.70
CA GLU A 398 13.83 20.67 -17.79
C GLU A 398 13.41 19.43 -18.56
N THR A 399 13.61 18.26 -17.93
CA THR A 399 13.20 16.95 -18.46
C THR A 399 11.77 16.63 -18.01
N VAL A 400 10.94 16.17 -18.95
CA VAL A 400 9.52 15.93 -18.72
C VAL A 400 9.19 14.47 -19.09
N VAL A 401 8.56 13.74 -18.16
CA VAL A 401 7.93 12.46 -18.46
C VAL A 401 6.48 12.69 -18.89
N VAL A 402 6.08 12.09 -20.01
CA VAL A 402 4.72 12.25 -20.54
C VAL A 402 3.86 11.07 -20.11
N ILE A 403 2.68 11.37 -19.57
CA ILE A 403 1.69 10.38 -19.11
C ILE A 403 0.49 10.41 -20.07
N ASP A 404 0.11 9.23 -20.54
CA ASP A 404 -1.14 9.04 -21.28
C ASP A 404 -1.87 7.79 -20.77
N ASP A 405 -3.14 7.61 -21.12
CA ASP A 405 -3.96 6.48 -20.67
C ASP A 405 -3.75 5.24 -21.54
N ILE A 406 -3.90 5.36 -22.86
CA ILE A 406 -3.79 4.25 -23.81
C ILE A 406 -3.02 4.66 -25.07
N LEU A 407 -2.15 3.78 -25.54
CA LEU A 407 -1.29 4.03 -26.69
C LEU A 407 -1.85 3.49 -28.01
N PHE A 408 -3.06 3.86 -28.43
CA PHE A 408 -3.68 3.29 -29.64
C PHE A 408 -2.87 3.50 -30.92
N THR A 409 -2.53 4.74 -31.23
CA THR A 409 -1.76 5.10 -32.44
C THR A 409 -0.45 5.82 -32.14
N GLY A 410 -0.27 6.23 -30.89
CA GLY A 410 0.83 7.09 -30.47
C GLY A 410 0.74 8.54 -30.96
N LYS A 411 -0.21 8.89 -31.84
CA LYS A 411 -0.31 10.23 -32.43
C LYS A 411 -0.51 11.32 -31.40
N SER A 412 -1.47 11.16 -30.48
CA SER A 412 -1.77 12.17 -29.45
C SER A 412 -0.59 12.42 -28.52
N VAL A 413 0.07 11.34 -28.11
CA VAL A 413 1.22 11.42 -27.20
C VAL A 413 2.43 12.04 -27.87
N MET A 414 2.69 11.72 -29.15
CA MET A 414 3.77 12.33 -29.92
C MET A 414 3.52 13.81 -30.20
N GLU A 415 2.29 14.19 -30.62
CA GLU A 415 1.91 15.60 -30.78
C GLU A 415 2.05 16.39 -29.48
N GLY A 416 1.71 15.80 -28.34
CA GLY A 416 1.92 16.39 -27.03
C GLY A 416 3.38 16.57 -26.70
N ALA A 417 4.20 15.54 -26.94
CA ALA A 417 5.65 15.58 -26.72
C ALA A 417 6.32 16.65 -27.61
N GLU A 418 5.93 16.76 -28.88
CA GLU A 418 6.46 17.79 -29.79
C GLU A 418 6.09 19.22 -29.33
N LYS A 419 4.86 19.44 -28.81
CA LYS A 419 4.49 20.74 -28.21
C LYS A 419 5.38 21.06 -26.99
N LEU A 420 5.70 20.08 -26.16
CA LEU A 420 6.62 20.27 -25.02
C LEU A 420 8.03 20.60 -25.48
N LYS A 421 8.55 19.89 -26.48
CA LYS A 421 9.86 20.17 -27.07
C LYS A 421 9.93 21.54 -27.73
N SER A 422 8.84 21.99 -28.39
CA SER A 422 8.79 23.29 -29.07
C SER A 422 8.96 24.49 -28.13
N VAL A 423 8.83 24.30 -26.83
CA VAL A 423 9.02 25.34 -25.80
C VAL A 423 10.32 25.13 -24.99
N GLY A 424 11.24 24.31 -25.51
CA GLY A 424 12.57 24.08 -24.91
C GLY A 424 12.63 23.02 -23.82
N LEU A 425 11.58 22.21 -23.65
CA LEU A 425 11.59 21.09 -22.72
C LEU A 425 12.20 19.82 -23.35
N LYS A 426 12.77 18.95 -22.55
CA LYS A 426 13.31 17.64 -22.98
C LYS A 426 12.28 16.57 -22.68
N VAL A 427 11.94 15.73 -23.66
CA VAL A 427 11.03 14.60 -23.53
C VAL A 427 11.74 13.36 -24.04
N HIS A 428 11.93 12.39 -23.17
CA HIS A 428 12.53 11.09 -23.49
C HIS A 428 11.57 9.95 -23.23
N ASP A 429 10.87 9.97 -22.09
CA ASP A 429 10.06 8.88 -21.59
C ASP A 429 8.56 9.20 -21.70
N LEU A 430 7.82 8.21 -22.23
CA LEU A 430 6.38 8.23 -22.38
C LEU A 430 5.81 7.03 -21.62
N VAL A 431 4.94 7.26 -20.65
CA VAL A 431 4.37 6.20 -19.81
C VAL A 431 2.87 6.15 -20.00
N VAL A 432 2.35 4.95 -20.32
CA VAL A 432 0.93 4.71 -20.53
C VAL A 432 0.43 3.58 -19.64
N PHE A 433 -0.89 3.51 -19.44
CA PHE A 433 -1.46 2.41 -18.67
C PHE A 433 -1.58 1.14 -19.50
N ILE A 434 -2.15 1.25 -20.72
CA ILE A 434 -2.34 0.08 -21.60
C ILE A 434 -1.64 0.30 -22.95
N ASP A 435 -0.82 -0.70 -23.31
CA ASP A 435 -0.24 -0.83 -24.66
C ASP A 435 -0.99 -1.92 -25.44
N PRO A 436 -1.73 -1.57 -26.52
CA PRO A 436 -2.37 -2.53 -27.38
C PRO A 436 -1.40 -3.39 -28.22
N GLN A 437 -0.10 -3.21 -28.10
CA GLN A 437 0.96 -3.97 -28.80
C GLN A 437 0.91 -3.88 -30.34
N LYS A 438 0.46 -2.75 -30.88
CA LYS A 438 0.33 -2.54 -32.35
C LYS A 438 1.59 -1.95 -33.01
N GLY A 439 2.78 -2.30 -32.53
CA GLY A 439 4.07 -1.76 -33.04
C GLY A 439 4.28 -0.27 -32.71
N VAL A 440 3.53 0.27 -31.75
CA VAL A 440 3.62 1.69 -31.38
C VAL A 440 4.90 1.98 -30.63
N LYS A 441 5.41 1.04 -29.83
CA LYS A 441 6.72 1.18 -29.16
C LYS A 441 7.87 1.34 -30.13
N ASP A 442 7.84 0.63 -31.25
CA ASP A 442 8.88 0.75 -32.28
C ASP A 442 8.81 2.13 -32.96
N ARG A 443 7.60 2.60 -33.28
CA ARG A 443 7.40 3.97 -33.79
C ARG A 443 7.85 5.05 -32.82
N LEU A 444 7.60 4.87 -31.52
CA LEU A 444 8.09 5.82 -30.51
C LEU A 444 9.62 5.84 -30.51
N ARG A 445 10.26 4.67 -30.57
CA ARG A 445 11.71 4.53 -30.60
C ARG A 445 12.31 5.18 -31.85
N GLU A 446 11.70 4.99 -33.03
CA GLU A 446 12.11 5.64 -34.28
C GLU A 446 12.04 7.17 -34.21
N ASN A 447 11.12 7.71 -33.39
CA ASN A 447 10.99 9.15 -33.14
C ASN A 447 11.81 9.63 -31.91
N GLY A 448 12.67 8.78 -31.36
CA GLY A 448 13.59 9.13 -30.26
C GLY A 448 12.94 9.13 -28.87
N TYR A 449 11.82 8.41 -28.67
CA TYR A 449 11.15 8.27 -27.39
C TYR A 449 11.27 6.85 -26.84
N CYS A 450 11.34 6.73 -25.52
CA CYS A 450 11.23 5.46 -24.78
C CYS A 450 9.78 5.29 -24.28
N GLY A 451 9.11 4.24 -24.73
CA GLY A 451 7.72 3.95 -24.35
C GLY A 451 7.64 2.90 -23.24
N HIS A 452 6.99 3.23 -22.15
CA HIS A 452 6.71 2.35 -21.02
C HIS A 452 5.20 2.11 -20.89
N ALA A 453 4.80 0.90 -20.49
CA ALA A 453 3.40 0.58 -20.26
C ALA A 453 3.24 -0.26 -19.01
N VAL A 454 2.16 -0.01 -18.26
CA VAL A 454 1.81 -0.80 -17.07
C VAL A 454 1.28 -2.18 -17.49
N LEU A 455 0.39 -2.22 -18.46
CA LEU A 455 -0.25 -3.44 -18.97
C LEU A 455 -0.19 -3.51 -20.50
N THR A 456 -0.20 -4.73 -21.01
CA THR A 456 -0.44 -5.02 -22.43
C THR A 456 -1.83 -5.62 -22.62
N ILE A 457 -2.40 -5.48 -23.82
CA ILE A 457 -3.69 -6.10 -24.13
C ILE A 457 -3.61 -7.64 -24.04
N SER A 458 -2.47 -8.23 -24.33
CA SER A 458 -2.25 -9.68 -24.21
C SER A 458 -2.32 -10.13 -22.74
N GLU A 459 -1.71 -9.41 -21.81
CA GLU A 459 -1.78 -9.73 -20.37
C GLU A 459 -3.21 -9.59 -19.85
N ILE A 460 -3.95 -8.58 -20.31
CA ILE A 460 -5.37 -8.40 -19.99
C ILE A 460 -6.19 -9.59 -20.51
N ALA A 461 -6.02 -9.96 -21.78
CA ALA A 461 -6.74 -11.05 -22.40
C ALA A 461 -6.46 -12.41 -21.73
N GLU A 462 -5.17 -12.74 -21.51
CA GLU A 462 -4.76 -13.94 -20.79
C GLU A 462 -5.38 -14.00 -19.39
N THR A 463 -5.29 -12.90 -18.64
CA THR A 463 -5.82 -12.83 -17.28
C THR A 463 -7.34 -13.05 -17.22
N LEU A 464 -8.08 -12.42 -18.14
CA LEU A 464 -9.54 -12.54 -18.18
C LEU A 464 -9.99 -13.91 -18.68
N HIS A 465 -9.27 -14.50 -19.64
CA HIS A 465 -9.52 -15.86 -20.10
C HIS A 465 -9.29 -16.89 -18.98
N ASP A 466 -8.17 -16.82 -18.27
CA ASP A 466 -7.84 -17.69 -17.13
C ASP A 466 -8.84 -17.55 -15.97
N ALA A 467 -9.48 -16.38 -15.84
CA ALA A 467 -10.53 -16.15 -14.87
C ALA A 467 -11.94 -16.56 -15.34
N GLY A 468 -12.05 -17.12 -16.58
CA GLY A 468 -13.33 -17.52 -17.18
C GLY A 468 -14.25 -16.34 -17.52
N ARG A 469 -13.68 -15.15 -17.73
CA ARG A 469 -14.40 -13.92 -18.10
C ARG A 469 -14.48 -13.70 -19.61
N LEU A 470 -13.65 -14.40 -20.39
CA LEU A 470 -13.66 -14.43 -21.85
C LEU A 470 -13.99 -15.83 -22.36
N THR A 471 -14.74 -15.88 -23.48
CA THR A 471 -14.91 -17.12 -24.24
C THR A 471 -13.67 -17.40 -25.09
N GLU A 472 -13.49 -18.67 -25.50
CA GLU A 472 -12.43 -19.07 -26.42
C GLU A 472 -12.47 -18.28 -27.76
N GLU A 473 -13.66 -17.94 -28.24
CA GLU A 473 -13.86 -17.15 -29.46
C GLU A 473 -13.37 -15.71 -29.26
N GLN A 474 -13.73 -15.07 -28.16
CA GLN A 474 -13.27 -13.72 -27.83
C GLN A 474 -11.75 -13.66 -27.62
N PHE A 475 -11.19 -14.67 -26.97
CA PHE A 475 -9.73 -14.76 -26.75
C PHE A 475 -8.97 -14.94 -28.09
N LYS A 476 -9.46 -15.81 -29.00
CA LYS A 476 -8.87 -15.99 -30.31
C LYS A 476 -8.98 -14.75 -31.20
N ALA A 477 -10.11 -14.04 -31.18
CA ALA A 477 -10.28 -12.79 -31.92
C ALA A 477 -9.23 -11.73 -31.54
N LEU A 478 -8.87 -11.66 -30.25
CA LEU A 478 -7.80 -10.78 -29.76
C LEU A 478 -6.41 -11.21 -30.23
N ALA A 479 -6.17 -12.53 -30.32
CA ALA A 479 -4.91 -13.09 -30.79
C ALA A 479 -4.72 -12.92 -32.31
N GLU A 480 -5.80 -13.02 -33.10
CA GLU A 480 -5.79 -12.84 -34.53
C GLU A 480 -5.58 -11.38 -34.96
N GLU A 481 -6.14 -10.41 -34.20
CA GLU A 481 -5.90 -8.98 -34.45
C GLU A 481 -4.41 -8.62 -34.31
N LYS A 482 -3.68 -9.29 -33.43
CA LYS A 482 -2.22 -9.16 -33.26
C LYS A 482 -1.47 -9.51 -34.57
N ASN A 483 -1.95 -10.49 -35.33
CA ASN A 483 -1.33 -10.93 -36.58
C ASN A 483 -1.71 -10.07 -37.82
N LEU A 484 -2.93 -9.54 -37.86
CA LEU A 484 -3.40 -8.66 -38.94
C LEU A 484 -2.75 -7.27 -38.89
N SER A 485 -2.48 -6.76 -37.71
CA SER A 485 -1.82 -5.46 -37.51
C SER A 485 -0.34 -5.47 -37.92
N ALA A 486 0.33 -6.62 -37.87
CA ALA A 486 1.71 -6.79 -38.34
C ALA A 486 1.84 -6.78 -39.87
N GLN A 487 0.78 -7.15 -40.60
CA GLN A 487 0.78 -7.20 -42.08
C GLN A 487 0.42 -5.86 -42.72
N HIS A 488 -0.28 -4.96 -42.07
CA HIS A 488 -0.67 -3.64 -42.60
C HIS A 488 0.38 -2.53 -42.40
N ILE A 489 1.53 -2.84 -41.81
CA ILE A 489 2.65 -1.90 -41.58
C ILE A 489 3.68 -1.98 -42.73
N GLN A 490 3.51 -2.92 -43.72
CA GLN A 490 4.41 -3.08 -44.85
C GLN A 490 3.89 -2.50 -46.18
N ASN A 491 2.78 -1.71 -46.18
CA ASN A 491 2.31 -1.03 -47.39
C ASN A 491 2.16 0.48 -47.18
#